data_2c9b90bfbc3ca551d41550ff1fa0b86a
#
_entry.id   2c9b90bfbc3ca551d41550ff1fa0b86a
#
_cell.length_a   1.000
_cell.length_b   1.000
_cell.length_c   1.000
_cell.angle_alpha   90.00
_cell.angle_beta   90.00
_cell.angle_gamma   90.00
#
_symmetry.space_group_name_H-M   'P 1'
#
loop_
_entity.id
_entity.type
_entity.pdbx_description
1 polymer ?
#
loop_
_entity_poly.entity_id
_entity_poly.type
_entity_poly.pdbx_seq_one_letter_code
_entity_poly.pdbx_strand_id
1 'polypeptide(L)'
;MYYIITLLLLGLLQNPDYQLVEIEYHNSDISTTKLDSSIWNIITPYKETLDADMNEVLCYAKINLKKGQPESLLGNWTADLCLEKAQDLFQDTIDMVLFNNGGLRASLSEGDITKRDIYQLMPFENELVILSLSLDDVDNLMNYLKYTGGQPSAFSEWFKIDELPFYVLTTDYLANGGDKMRFFKNKHQNVLGVKMRDAIIQYCIEKDTIASQLDNRHLFFMKDE
;
A
#
# COMPACT_ATOMS: atom_id res chain seq x y z
N MET A 1 -48.27 6.13 -44.51
CA MET A 1 -47.70 7.04 -43.49
C MET A 1 -46.55 6.39 -42.66
N TYR A 2 -46.54 5.10 -42.45
CA TYR A 2 -45.47 4.38 -41.71
C TYR A 2 -44.14 4.25 -42.46
N TYR A 3 -44.15 4.14 -43.80
CA TYR A 3 -42.93 3.99 -44.61
C TYR A 3 -42.06 5.26 -44.71
N ILE A 4 -42.65 6.44 -44.54
CA ILE A 4 -41.92 7.71 -44.57
C ILE A 4 -41.14 7.93 -43.27
N ILE A 5 -41.70 7.48 -42.15
CA ILE A 5 -41.03 7.59 -40.82
C ILE A 5 -39.84 6.66 -40.74
N THR A 6 -39.93 5.45 -41.33
CA THR A 6 -38.82 4.47 -41.32
C THR A 6 -37.64 4.95 -42.18
N LEU A 7 -37.91 5.63 -43.32
CA LEU A 7 -36.84 6.21 -44.15
C LEU A 7 -36.16 7.42 -43.49
N LEU A 8 -36.90 8.22 -42.72
CA LEU A 8 -36.33 9.34 -41.97
C LEU A 8 -35.46 8.87 -40.79
N LEU A 9 -35.79 7.74 -40.15
CA LEU A 9 -34.95 7.18 -39.08
C LEU A 9 -33.65 6.53 -39.61
N LEU A 10 -33.69 5.92 -40.82
CA LEU A 10 -32.48 5.40 -41.46
C LEU A 10 -31.53 6.50 -41.91
N GLY A 11 -32.05 7.68 -42.29
CA GLY A 11 -31.24 8.83 -42.68
C GLY A 11 -30.49 9.51 -41.53
N LEU A 12 -30.95 9.31 -40.29
CA LEU A 12 -30.29 9.85 -39.09
C LEU A 12 -29.15 8.98 -38.58
N LEU A 13 -28.98 7.75 -39.10
CA LEU A 13 -27.92 6.82 -38.73
C LEU A 13 -26.70 6.88 -39.68
N GLN A 14 -26.75 7.67 -40.72
CA GLN A 14 -25.59 7.94 -41.57
C GLN A 14 -24.91 9.22 -41.10
N ASN A 15 -23.99 9.10 -40.16
CA ASN A 15 -23.10 10.18 -39.78
C ASN A 15 -21.83 10.05 -40.65
N PRO A 16 -21.61 10.95 -41.64
CA PRO A 16 -20.55 10.77 -42.63
C PRO A 16 -19.13 11.12 -42.14
N ASP A 17 -18.96 11.50 -40.88
CA ASP A 17 -17.73 12.10 -40.41
C ASP A 17 -16.84 11.19 -39.53
N TYR A 18 -17.14 9.90 -39.44
CA TYR A 18 -16.19 8.97 -38.78
C TYR A 18 -15.31 8.30 -39.82
N GLN A 19 -14.16 8.91 -40.10
CA GLN A 19 -13.07 8.19 -40.73
C GLN A 19 -12.41 7.31 -39.68
N LEU A 20 -12.43 6.00 -39.91
CA LEU A 20 -11.56 5.06 -39.18
C LEU A 20 -10.12 5.44 -39.49
N VAL A 21 -9.46 6.14 -38.57
CA VAL A 21 -8.01 6.34 -38.63
C VAL A 21 -7.40 5.04 -38.19
N GLU A 22 -6.80 4.30 -39.10
CA GLU A 22 -5.99 3.14 -38.81
C GLU A 22 -4.74 3.63 -38.02
N ILE A 23 -4.71 3.34 -36.72
CA ILE A 23 -3.57 3.68 -35.89
C ILE A 23 -2.57 2.54 -36.04
N GLU A 24 -1.54 2.75 -36.86
CA GLU A 24 -0.40 1.85 -36.92
C GLU A 24 0.45 2.01 -35.68
N TYR A 25 0.41 1.00 -34.79
CA TYR A 25 1.30 0.94 -33.65
C TYR A 25 2.66 0.44 -34.09
N HIS A 26 3.62 1.33 -34.23
CA HIS A 26 5.03 0.93 -34.33
C HIS A 26 5.55 0.60 -32.94
N ASN A 27 5.62 -0.69 -32.59
CA ASN A 27 6.45 -1.14 -31.49
C ASN A 27 7.91 -0.86 -31.86
N SER A 28 8.50 0.18 -31.29
CA SER A 28 9.94 0.34 -31.36
C SER A 28 10.57 -0.81 -30.56
N ASP A 29 11.15 -1.76 -31.27
CA ASP A 29 11.90 -2.85 -30.65
C ASP A 29 13.14 -2.24 -29.97
N ILE A 30 13.12 -2.19 -28.64
CA ILE A 30 14.19 -1.64 -27.80
C ILE A 30 15.53 -2.37 -28.08
N SER A 31 15.48 -3.62 -28.59
CA SER A 31 16.65 -4.41 -28.95
C SER A 31 17.45 -3.83 -30.11
N THR A 32 16.83 -3.00 -30.96
CA THR A 32 17.46 -2.39 -32.13
C THR A 32 17.96 -0.95 -31.90
N THR A 33 17.60 -0.35 -30.76
CA THR A 33 18.05 1.00 -30.43
C THR A 33 19.51 0.94 -30.00
N LYS A 34 20.43 1.40 -30.85
CA LYS A 34 21.83 1.63 -30.46
C LYS A 34 21.83 2.70 -29.37
N LEU A 35 22.07 2.28 -28.13
CA LEU A 35 22.32 3.19 -27.02
C LEU A 35 23.51 4.11 -27.40
N ASP A 36 23.29 5.41 -27.26
CA ASP A 36 24.39 6.37 -27.44
C ASP A 36 25.43 6.10 -26.38
N SER A 37 26.64 5.69 -26.84
CA SER A 37 27.75 5.32 -25.96
C SER A 37 28.18 6.49 -25.04
N SER A 38 27.97 7.72 -25.46
CA SER A 38 28.29 8.89 -24.67
C SER A 38 27.36 9.05 -23.47
N ILE A 39 26.07 8.86 -23.68
CA ILE A 39 25.04 8.86 -22.61
C ILE A 39 25.28 7.68 -21.68
N TRP A 40 25.53 6.49 -22.24
CA TRP A 40 25.78 5.29 -21.46
C TRP A 40 26.98 5.45 -20.52
N ASN A 41 28.08 5.99 -20.99
CA ASN A 41 29.27 6.24 -20.19
C ASN A 41 29.04 7.22 -19.03
N ILE A 42 28.09 8.16 -19.19
CA ILE A 42 27.69 9.09 -18.13
C ILE A 42 26.80 8.36 -17.08
N ILE A 43 25.87 7.52 -17.51
CA ILE A 43 24.88 6.87 -16.63
C ILE A 43 25.47 5.68 -15.87
N THR A 44 26.36 4.90 -16.50
CA THR A 44 26.88 3.63 -15.97
C THR A 44 27.45 3.74 -14.55
N PRO A 45 28.32 4.70 -14.19
CA PRO A 45 28.87 4.80 -12.85
C PRO A 45 27.80 5.01 -11.77
N TYR A 46 26.78 5.83 -12.07
CA TYR A 46 25.65 6.07 -11.15
C TYR A 46 24.77 4.81 -11.00
N LYS A 47 24.51 4.13 -12.12
CA LYS A 47 23.75 2.89 -12.14
C LYS A 47 24.44 1.81 -11.32
N GLU A 48 25.74 1.60 -11.50
CA GLU A 48 26.50 0.60 -10.77
C GLU A 48 26.48 0.87 -9.26
N THR A 49 26.66 2.12 -8.85
CA THR A 49 26.60 2.52 -7.45
C THR A 49 25.21 2.29 -6.86
N LEU A 50 24.16 2.69 -7.59
CA LEU A 50 22.78 2.49 -7.17
C LEU A 50 22.41 1.00 -7.11
N ASP A 51 22.83 0.23 -8.11
CA ASP A 51 22.56 -1.22 -8.14
C ASP A 51 23.26 -1.95 -6.99
N ALA A 52 24.49 -1.54 -6.63
CA ALA A 52 25.19 -2.10 -5.47
C ALA A 52 24.42 -1.84 -4.16
N ASP A 53 23.99 -0.59 -3.93
CA ASP A 53 23.19 -0.22 -2.76
C ASP A 53 21.84 -0.95 -2.72
N MET A 54 21.12 -0.97 -3.85
CA MET A 54 19.80 -1.59 -3.93
C MET A 54 19.82 -3.12 -3.84
N ASN A 55 20.93 -3.77 -4.17
CA ASN A 55 21.09 -5.22 -4.08
C ASN A 55 21.64 -5.67 -2.70
N GLU A 56 21.83 -4.76 -1.76
CA GLU A 56 22.17 -5.09 -0.38
C GLU A 56 21.07 -6.02 0.20
N VAL A 57 21.49 -7.19 0.68
CA VAL A 57 20.61 -8.14 1.37
C VAL A 57 20.39 -7.66 2.79
N LEU A 58 19.13 -7.45 3.17
CA LEU A 58 18.74 -6.95 4.48
C LEU A 58 18.38 -8.08 5.46
N CYS A 59 17.69 -9.11 4.97
CA CYS A 59 17.23 -10.24 5.77
C CYS A 59 16.85 -11.43 4.89
N TYR A 60 16.39 -12.53 5.51
CA TYR A 60 15.90 -13.72 4.83
C TYR A 60 14.42 -13.97 5.15
N ALA A 61 13.57 -14.08 4.14
CA ALA A 61 12.17 -14.47 4.31
C ALA A 61 12.04 -15.99 4.33
N LYS A 62 11.51 -16.55 5.42
CA LYS A 62 11.30 -18.01 5.58
C LYS A 62 10.17 -18.55 4.73
N ILE A 63 9.29 -17.70 4.26
CA ILE A 63 8.09 -18.02 3.48
C ILE A 63 7.76 -16.88 2.52
N ASN A 64 6.98 -17.16 1.49
CA ASN A 64 6.43 -16.12 0.62
C ASN A 64 5.44 -15.23 1.40
N LEU A 65 5.73 -13.95 1.54
CA LEU A 65 4.83 -12.96 2.11
C LEU A 65 4.01 -12.33 0.98
N LYS A 66 2.87 -12.94 0.68
CA LYS A 66 1.97 -12.48 -0.38
C LYS A 66 0.98 -11.46 0.16
N LYS A 67 0.71 -10.42 -0.64
CA LYS A 67 -0.41 -9.50 -0.36
C LYS A 67 -1.74 -10.15 -0.72
N GLY A 68 -2.82 -9.73 -0.08
CA GLY A 68 -4.16 -10.27 -0.30
C GLY A 68 -5.21 -9.61 0.57
N GLN A 69 -6.44 -10.08 0.44
CA GLN A 69 -7.60 -9.71 1.25
C GLN A 69 -8.43 -10.98 1.50
N PRO A 70 -9.17 -11.05 2.62
CA PRO A 70 -9.36 -10.04 3.68
C PRO A 70 -8.15 -9.89 4.60
N GLU A 71 -7.28 -10.86 4.64
CA GLU A 71 -6.06 -10.94 5.44
C GLU A 71 -4.93 -11.49 4.58
N SER A 72 -3.70 -11.13 4.88
CA SER A 72 -2.56 -11.64 4.13
C SER A 72 -1.30 -11.69 4.99
N LEU A 73 -0.41 -12.64 4.67
CA LEU A 73 0.88 -12.75 5.35
C LEU A 73 1.69 -11.46 5.29
N LEU A 74 1.68 -10.80 4.12
CA LEU A 74 2.37 -9.51 3.96
C LEU A 74 1.71 -8.40 4.77
N GLY A 75 0.38 -8.34 4.76
CA GLY A 75 -0.38 -7.35 5.51
C GLY A 75 -0.16 -7.47 7.01
N ASN A 76 -0.25 -8.70 7.55
CA ASN A 76 0.01 -8.98 8.96
C ASN A 76 1.44 -8.60 9.33
N TRP A 77 2.43 -9.12 8.58
CA TRP A 77 3.84 -8.81 8.84
C TRP A 77 4.12 -7.30 8.86
N THR A 78 3.61 -6.57 7.87
CA THR A 78 3.86 -5.13 7.76
C THR A 78 3.20 -4.36 8.91
N ALA A 79 1.98 -4.74 9.30
CA ALA A 79 1.28 -4.09 10.40
C ALA A 79 1.95 -4.39 11.76
N ASP A 80 2.34 -5.65 12.00
CA ASP A 80 2.97 -6.08 13.25
C ASP A 80 4.34 -5.40 13.46
N LEU A 81 5.19 -5.39 12.43
CA LEU A 81 6.49 -4.71 12.53
C LEU A 81 6.37 -3.20 12.76
N CYS A 82 5.39 -2.56 12.10
CA CYS A 82 5.17 -1.13 12.30
C CYS A 82 4.61 -0.83 13.70
N LEU A 83 3.79 -1.71 14.26
CA LEU A 83 3.35 -1.62 15.65
C LEU A 83 4.54 -1.69 16.60
N GLU A 84 5.40 -2.69 16.44
CA GLU A 84 6.62 -2.87 17.25
C GLU A 84 7.50 -1.60 17.19
N LYS A 85 7.83 -1.13 15.99
CA LYS A 85 8.69 0.04 15.80
C LYS A 85 8.08 1.35 16.30
N ALA A 86 6.79 1.55 16.10
CA ALA A 86 6.12 2.76 16.53
C ALA A 86 5.91 2.80 18.05
N GLN A 87 5.70 1.66 18.69
CA GLN A 87 5.53 1.57 20.13
C GLN A 87 6.81 2.00 20.89
N ASP A 88 7.99 1.75 20.33
CA ASP A 88 9.25 2.23 20.89
C ASP A 88 9.39 3.76 20.87
N LEU A 89 8.63 4.43 19.98
CA LEU A 89 8.68 5.88 19.79
C LEU A 89 7.52 6.63 20.45
N PHE A 90 6.51 5.92 20.93
CA PHE A 90 5.30 6.50 21.49
C PHE A 90 5.15 6.11 22.96
N GLN A 91 4.81 7.10 23.81
CA GLN A 91 4.77 6.91 25.27
C GLN A 91 3.54 6.13 25.75
N ASP A 92 2.39 6.34 25.07
CA ASP A 92 1.16 5.62 25.39
C ASP A 92 1.05 4.33 24.57
N THR A 93 0.07 3.49 24.87
CA THR A 93 -0.17 2.26 24.12
C THR A 93 -0.83 2.56 22.79
N ILE A 94 -0.28 2.05 21.70
CA ILE A 94 -0.93 2.06 20.39
C ILE A 94 -1.96 0.93 20.36
N ASP A 95 -3.24 1.26 20.23
CA ASP A 95 -4.31 0.25 20.27
C ASP A 95 -4.38 -0.56 18.99
N MET A 96 -4.22 0.10 17.84
CA MET A 96 -4.39 -0.51 16.54
C MET A 96 -3.43 0.07 15.50
N VAL A 97 -3.03 -0.75 14.54
CA VAL A 97 -2.43 -0.33 13.28
C VAL A 97 -3.44 -0.50 12.16
N LEU A 98 -3.52 0.48 11.27
CA LEU A 98 -4.29 0.37 10.05
C LEU A 98 -3.53 0.94 8.86
N PHE A 99 -3.29 0.12 7.86
CA PHE A 99 -2.79 0.51 6.55
C PHE A 99 -3.78 0.15 5.46
N ASN A 100 -3.44 0.47 4.21
CA ASN A 100 -4.23 0.11 3.05
C ASN A 100 -3.51 -0.91 2.18
N ASN A 101 -4.24 -1.87 1.63
CA ASN A 101 -3.68 -2.85 0.70
C ASN A 101 -3.05 -2.20 -0.54
N GLY A 102 -3.57 -1.04 -0.97
CA GLY A 102 -3.03 -0.27 -2.10
C GLY A 102 -1.62 0.27 -1.84
N GLY A 103 -1.27 0.52 -0.59
CA GLY A 103 0.07 0.99 -0.16
C GLY A 103 1.16 -0.06 -0.35
N LEU A 104 0.84 -1.34 -0.19
CA LEU A 104 1.77 -2.45 -0.41
C LEU A 104 1.78 -2.80 -1.90
N ARG A 105 2.84 -2.46 -2.63
CA ARG A 105 2.90 -2.52 -4.11
C ARG A 105 3.43 -3.83 -4.66
N ALA A 106 4.25 -4.55 -3.90
CA ALA A 106 4.83 -5.85 -4.27
C ALA A 106 4.67 -6.84 -3.12
N SER A 107 4.72 -8.14 -3.42
CA SER A 107 4.90 -9.22 -2.43
C SER A 107 6.38 -9.51 -2.26
N LEU A 108 6.77 -10.11 -1.13
CA LEU A 108 8.12 -10.59 -0.89
C LEU A 108 8.15 -12.11 -1.09
N SER A 109 9.12 -12.58 -1.86
CA SER A 109 9.34 -14.02 -2.07
C SER A 109 10.17 -14.62 -0.94
N GLU A 110 10.00 -15.91 -0.69
CA GLU A 110 10.92 -16.67 0.15
C GLU A 110 12.36 -16.56 -0.38
N GLY A 111 13.32 -16.36 0.52
CA GLY A 111 14.73 -16.18 0.20
C GLY A 111 15.29 -14.86 0.69
N ASP A 112 16.41 -14.44 0.11
CA ASP A 112 17.05 -13.17 0.42
C ASP A 112 16.17 -11.99 0.04
N ILE A 113 15.99 -11.07 0.97
CA ILE A 113 15.26 -9.81 0.79
C ILE A 113 16.26 -8.68 0.68
N THR A 114 16.23 -8.01 -0.46
CA THR A 114 17.12 -6.90 -0.75
C THR A 114 16.44 -5.55 -0.43
N LYS A 115 17.26 -4.51 -0.33
CA LYS A 115 16.78 -3.14 -0.23
C LYS A 115 15.85 -2.78 -1.40
N ARG A 116 16.16 -3.25 -2.61
CA ARG A 116 15.32 -3.09 -3.81
C ARG A 116 13.93 -3.67 -3.61
N ASP A 117 13.79 -4.85 -2.99
CA ASP A 117 12.51 -5.48 -2.75
C ASP A 117 11.64 -4.62 -1.83
N ILE A 118 12.24 -4.00 -0.80
CA ILE A 118 11.52 -3.10 0.10
C ILE A 118 11.11 -1.80 -0.60
N TYR A 119 11.95 -1.24 -1.48
CA TYR A 119 11.56 -0.09 -2.30
C TYR A 119 10.45 -0.42 -3.30
N GLN A 120 10.40 -1.65 -3.82
CA GLN A 120 9.30 -2.11 -4.67
C GLN A 120 8.02 -2.36 -3.86
N LEU A 121 8.14 -2.89 -2.65
CA LEU A 121 7.03 -3.09 -1.72
C LEU A 121 6.40 -1.76 -1.30
N MET A 122 7.22 -0.81 -0.85
CA MET A 122 6.80 0.49 -0.32
C MET A 122 7.55 1.64 -1.04
N PRO A 123 7.13 2.01 -2.27
CA PRO A 123 7.79 3.07 -3.03
C PRO A 123 7.46 4.49 -2.57
N PHE A 124 6.57 4.63 -1.61
CA PHE A 124 6.09 5.92 -1.12
C PHE A 124 6.95 6.44 0.04
N GLU A 125 6.98 7.77 0.18
CA GLU A 125 7.68 8.47 1.27
C GLU A 125 6.75 8.75 2.47
N ASN A 126 5.76 7.88 2.69
CA ASN A 126 4.76 8.05 3.73
C ASN A 126 5.38 7.97 5.14
N GLU A 127 5.07 8.96 5.98
CA GLU A 127 5.46 8.97 7.38
C GLU A 127 4.47 8.19 8.25
N LEU A 128 4.98 7.56 9.29
CA LEU A 128 4.16 6.93 10.32
C LEU A 128 3.62 8.00 11.27
N VAL A 129 2.31 8.00 11.46
CA VAL A 129 1.61 8.93 12.35
C VAL A 129 0.62 8.20 13.24
N ILE A 130 0.44 8.69 14.46
CA ILE A 130 -0.55 8.17 15.41
C ILE A 130 -1.69 9.17 15.51
N LEU A 131 -2.91 8.67 15.31
CA LEU A 131 -4.15 9.43 15.46
C LEU A 131 -4.78 9.12 16.81
N SER A 132 -5.30 10.16 17.47
CA SER A 132 -6.16 10.02 18.64
C SER A 132 -7.62 10.09 18.17
N LEU A 133 -8.36 9.00 18.35
CA LEU A 133 -9.73 8.83 17.87
C LEU A 133 -10.75 8.91 19.02
N SER A 134 -11.93 9.46 18.72
CA SER A 134 -13.13 9.37 19.55
C SER A 134 -13.88 8.06 19.26
N LEU A 135 -14.89 7.72 20.07
CA LEU A 135 -15.76 6.56 19.81
C LEU A 135 -16.45 6.64 18.45
N ASP A 136 -16.98 7.80 18.07
CA ASP A 136 -17.62 8.00 16.75
C ASP A 136 -16.64 7.75 15.59
N ASP A 137 -15.35 8.07 15.78
CA ASP A 137 -14.32 7.82 14.77
C ASP A 137 -13.98 6.34 14.69
N VAL A 138 -13.96 5.67 15.83
CA VAL A 138 -13.76 4.21 15.91
C VAL A 138 -14.91 3.47 15.24
N ASP A 139 -16.16 3.90 15.45
CA ASP A 139 -17.32 3.32 14.77
C ASP A 139 -17.22 3.50 13.25
N ASN A 140 -16.83 4.69 12.78
CA ASN A 140 -16.60 4.93 11.36
C ASN A 140 -15.47 4.06 10.79
N LEU A 141 -14.40 3.87 11.54
CA LEU A 141 -13.28 2.98 11.20
C LEU A 141 -13.75 1.53 11.07
N MET A 142 -14.52 1.02 12.04
CA MET A 142 -15.05 -0.35 12.02
C MET A 142 -16.00 -0.57 10.83
N ASN A 143 -16.88 0.39 10.55
CA ASN A 143 -17.75 0.34 9.38
C ASN A 143 -16.95 0.35 8.07
N TYR A 144 -15.88 1.13 7.99
CA TYR A 144 -14.99 1.12 6.82
C TYR A 144 -14.33 -0.25 6.62
N LEU A 145 -13.84 -0.88 7.68
CA LEU A 145 -13.22 -2.21 7.62
C LEU A 145 -14.20 -3.30 7.22
N LYS A 146 -15.43 -3.28 7.76
CA LYS A 146 -16.54 -4.15 7.32
C LYS A 146 -16.82 -3.97 5.83
N TYR A 147 -16.92 -2.73 5.37
CA TYR A 147 -17.20 -2.41 3.96
C TYR A 147 -16.08 -2.83 3.00
N THR A 148 -14.82 -2.65 3.38
CA THR A 148 -13.67 -2.99 2.54
C THR A 148 -13.27 -4.46 2.59
N GLY A 149 -13.85 -5.24 3.51
CA GLY A 149 -13.56 -6.67 3.69
C GLY A 149 -12.19 -6.96 4.30
N GLY A 150 -11.61 -5.99 5.01
CA GLY A 150 -10.31 -6.12 5.67
C GLY A 150 -9.18 -5.35 4.99
N GLN A 151 -8.25 -4.90 5.81
CA GLN A 151 -7.05 -4.13 5.43
C GLN A 151 -5.87 -4.62 6.29
N PRO A 152 -4.61 -4.38 5.90
CA PRO A 152 -3.45 -4.63 6.77
C PRO A 152 -3.63 -3.96 8.12
N SER A 153 -3.72 -4.74 9.19
CA SER A 153 -3.98 -4.25 10.54
C SER A 153 -3.25 -5.09 11.58
N ALA A 154 -2.99 -4.49 12.73
CA ALA A 154 -2.51 -5.16 13.94
C ALA A 154 -3.21 -4.55 15.15
N PHE A 155 -3.21 -5.28 16.26
CA PHE A 155 -3.78 -4.85 17.53
C PHE A 155 -2.75 -5.05 18.64
N SER A 156 -2.75 -4.15 19.62
CA SER A 156 -2.00 -4.41 20.84
C SER A 156 -2.63 -5.57 21.63
N GLU A 157 -1.84 -6.22 22.47
CA GLU A 157 -2.36 -7.24 23.40
C GLU A 157 -3.37 -6.68 24.41
N TRP A 158 -3.34 -5.36 24.63
CA TRP A 158 -4.17 -4.63 25.58
C TRP A 158 -5.33 -3.87 24.93
N PHE A 159 -5.58 -4.16 23.65
CA PHE A 159 -6.63 -3.51 22.87
C PHE A 159 -7.99 -3.53 23.56
N LYS A 160 -8.58 -2.34 23.73
CA LYS A 160 -9.94 -2.15 24.21
C LYS A 160 -10.61 -1.02 23.44
N ILE A 161 -11.66 -1.36 22.74
CA ILE A 161 -12.37 -0.44 21.82
C ILE A 161 -13.11 0.70 22.55
N ASP A 162 -13.42 0.53 23.82
CA ASP A 162 -14.18 1.44 24.67
C ASP A 162 -13.31 2.33 25.59
N GLU A 163 -12.00 2.15 25.58
CA GLU A 163 -11.08 3.03 26.28
C GLU A 163 -10.61 4.19 25.38
N LEU A 164 -10.64 5.42 25.94
CA LEU A 164 -10.26 6.64 25.23
C LEU A 164 -9.08 7.32 25.92
N PRO A 165 -8.22 7.99 25.16
CA PRO A 165 -8.19 8.11 23.70
C PRO A 165 -7.78 6.81 23.02
N PHE A 166 -8.42 6.46 21.86
CA PHE A 166 -8.06 5.29 21.06
C PHE A 166 -6.97 5.69 20.06
N TYR A 167 -5.81 5.07 20.16
CA TYR A 167 -4.65 5.42 19.36
C TYR A 167 -4.47 4.49 18.17
N VAL A 168 -4.54 5.05 16.95
CA VAL A 168 -4.35 4.31 15.70
C VAL A 168 -3.08 4.75 15.00
N LEU A 169 -2.14 3.82 14.81
CA LEU A 169 -0.98 4.01 13.93
C LEU A 169 -1.42 3.85 12.48
N THR A 170 -1.07 4.82 11.66
CA THR A 170 -1.33 4.80 10.22
C THR A 170 -0.26 5.59 9.46
N THR A 171 -0.47 5.83 8.17
CA THR A 171 0.39 6.71 7.37
C THR A 171 -0.21 8.12 7.28
N ASP A 172 0.64 9.14 7.08
CA ASP A 172 0.22 10.52 6.83
C ASP A 172 -0.75 10.62 5.66
N TYR A 173 -0.58 9.82 4.61
CA TYR A 173 -1.50 9.72 3.47
C TYR A 173 -2.92 9.33 3.93
N LEU A 174 -3.05 8.29 4.75
CA LEU A 174 -4.35 7.83 5.25
C LEU A 174 -4.93 8.79 6.28
N ALA A 175 -4.09 9.32 7.18
CA ALA A 175 -4.47 10.32 8.19
C ALA A 175 -5.07 11.58 7.56
N ASN A 176 -4.67 11.92 6.33
CA ASN A 176 -5.21 13.02 5.55
C ASN A 176 -6.39 12.62 4.65
N GLY A 177 -6.95 11.42 4.85
CA GLY A 177 -8.17 10.94 4.19
C GLY A 177 -7.94 10.20 2.88
N GLY A 178 -6.73 9.65 2.69
CA GLY A 178 -6.42 8.72 1.61
C GLY A 178 -7.32 7.50 1.64
N ASP A 179 -7.48 6.81 0.52
CA ASP A 179 -8.30 5.61 0.34
C ASP A 179 -9.72 5.70 0.95
N LYS A 180 -10.32 6.90 0.87
CA LYS A 180 -11.65 7.21 1.40
C LYS A 180 -11.76 7.21 2.95
N MET A 181 -10.65 7.14 3.69
CA MET A 181 -10.64 7.23 5.16
C MET A 181 -10.86 8.68 5.63
N ARG A 182 -11.96 9.30 5.18
CA ARG A 182 -12.28 10.70 5.48
C ARG A 182 -12.51 10.98 6.96
N PHE A 183 -12.87 9.96 7.72
CA PHE A 183 -13.06 10.02 9.18
C PHE A 183 -11.75 10.29 9.93
N PHE A 184 -10.59 10.06 9.31
CA PHE A 184 -9.28 10.42 9.86
C PHE A 184 -8.92 11.90 9.67
N LYS A 185 -9.61 12.63 8.78
CA LYS A 185 -9.30 14.03 8.52
C LYS A 185 -9.48 14.91 9.75
N ASN A 186 -8.58 15.88 9.89
CA ASN A 186 -8.61 16.89 10.96
C ASN A 186 -8.50 16.31 12.38
N LYS A 187 -7.98 15.10 12.52
CA LYS A 187 -7.63 14.51 13.82
C LYS A 187 -6.27 15.00 14.25
N HIS A 188 -6.05 14.99 15.56
CA HIS A 188 -4.72 15.25 16.09
C HIS A 188 -3.76 14.15 15.62
N GLN A 189 -2.66 14.54 14.98
CA GLN A 189 -1.64 13.65 14.44
C GLN A 189 -0.37 13.82 15.25
N ASN A 190 0.10 12.73 15.85
CA ASN A 190 1.44 12.64 16.40
C ASN A 190 2.35 12.03 15.33
N VAL A 191 3.19 12.84 14.72
CA VAL A 191 4.13 12.44 13.66
C VAL A 191 5.35 11.83 14.33
N LEU A 192 5.69 10.57 13.97
CA LEU A 192 6.79 9.85 14.59
C LEU A 192 8.16 10.21 13.99
N GLY A 193 8.21 10.91 12.86
CA GLY A 193 9.45 11.28 12.17
C GLY A 193 10.15 10.10 11.50
N VAL A 194 9.45 8.99 11.29
CA VAL A 194 9.95 7.77 10.65
C VAL A 194 9.05 7.43 9.46
N LYS A 195 9.66 7.20 8.31
CA LYS A 195 8.94 6.71 7.12
C LYS A 195 8.65 5.22 7.26
N MET A 196 7.49 4.80 6.80
CA MET A 196 7.09 3.38 6.84
C MET A 196 8.13 2.47 6.17
N ARG A 197 8.68 2.87 5.02
CA ARG A 197 9.74 2.11 4.33
C ARG A 197 11.00 1.97 5.18
N ASP A 198 11.42 3.04 5.85
CA ASP A 198 12.62 3.04 6.68
C ASP A 198 12.44 2.15 7.91
N ALA A 199 11.25 2.16 8.52
CA ALA A 199 10.89 1.22 9.59
C ALA A 199 10.97 -0.24 9.13
N ILE A 200 10.49 -0.55 7.92
CA ILE A 200 10.59 -1.90 7.34
C ILE A 200 12.05 -2.30 7.11
N ILE A 201 12.88 -1.42 6.53
CA ILE A 201 14.30 -1.69 6.30
C ILE A 201 15.03 -1.95 7.63
N GLN A 202 14.81 -1.07 8.61
CA GLN A 202 15.43 -1.22 9.93
C GLN A 202 15.02 -2.54 10.59
N TYR A 203 13.73 -2.88 10.55
CA TYR A 203 13.23 -4.14 11.08
C TYR A 203 13.89 -5.36 10.43
N CYS A 204 14.03 -5.36 9.10
CA CYS A 204 14.71 -6.44 8.38
C CYS A 204 16.15 -6.62 8.83
N ILE A 205 16.90 -5.52 8.96
CA ILE A 205 18.30 -5.55 9.43
C ILE A 205 18.41 -6.09 10.87
N GLU A 206 17.48 -5.73 11.75
CA GLU A 206 17.51 -6.15 13.16
C GLU A 206 17.12 -7.61 13.38
N LYS A 207 16.22 -8.14 12.53
CA LYS A 207 15.66 -9.49 12.76
C LYS A 207 16.37 -10.61 12.00
N ASP A 208 17.28 -10.29 11.07
CA ASP A 208 17.97 -11.24 10.18
C ASP A 208 17.04 -12.15 9.38
N THR A 209 15.96 -12.64 10.00
CA THR A 209 14.96 -13.51 9.37
C THR A 209 13.55 -13.03 9.66
N ILE A 210 12.69 -13.11 8.63
CA ILE A 210 11.29 -12.68 8.71
C ILE A 210 10.33 -13.82 8.35
N ALA A 211 9.18 -13.82 9.01
CA ALA A 211 8.06 -14.71 8.72
C ALA A 211 6.76 -14.05 9.22
N SER A 212 5.63 -14.59 8.84
CA SER A 212 4.31 -14.17 9.32
C SER A 212 3.35 -15.35 9.32
N GLN A 213 2.19 -15.17 9.93
CA GLN A 213 1.12 -16.16 9.95
C GLN A 213 -0.24 -15.47 9.77
N LEU A 214 -1.22 -16.21 9.31
CA LEU A 214 -2.61 -15.79 9.35
C LEU A 214 -3.18 -16.18 10.72
N ASP A 215 -3.83 -15.23 11.38
CA ASP A 215 -4.41 -15.42 12.72
C ASP A 215 -5.90 -15.08 12.79
N ASN A 216 -6.51 -14.84 11.61
CA ASN A 216 -7.91 -14.47 11.45
C ASN A 216 -8.28 -13.12 12.10
N ARG A 217 -7.30 -12.21 12.26
CA ARG A 217 -7.53 -10.87 12.82
C ARG A 217 -8.61 -10.07 12.07
N HIS A 218 -8.81 -10.35 10.78
CA HIS A 218 -9.87 -9.74 9.99
C HIS A 218 -11.28 -10.10 10.48
N LEU A 219 -11.48 -11.26 11.13
CA LEU A 219 -12.79 -11.68 11.66
C LEU A 219 -13.26 -10.81 12.81
N PHE A 220 -12.37 -10.08 13.46
CA PHE A 220 -12.73 -9.10 14.48
C PHE A 220 -13.73 -8.06 13.95
N PHE A 221 -13.58 -7.66 12.68
CA PHE A 221 -14.44 -6.67 12.04
C PHE A 221 -15.71 -7.28 11.41
N MET A 222 -15.73 -8.58 11.23
CA MET A 222 -16.81 -9.29 10.52
C MET A 222 -17.86 -9.92 11.45
N LYS A 223 -17.64 -9.86 12.77
CA LYS A 223 -18.64 -10.34 13.74
C LYS A 223 -19.84 -9.39 13.70
N ASP A 224 -20.97 -9.93 13.22
CA ASP A 224 -22.27 -9.32 13.44
C ASP A 224 -22.58 -9.41 14.94
N GLU A 225 -23.08 -8.30 15.50
CA GLU A 225 -23.60 -8.24 16.86
C GLU A 225 -24.82 -9.14 17.02
#